data_dc41579d7bcbdb87d9c4f94cd88d72b7
#
_entry.id   dc41579d7bcbdb87d9c4f94cd88d72b7
#
_cell.length_a   1.000
_cell.length_b   1.000
_cell.length_c   1.000
_cell.angle_alpha   90.00
_cell.angle_beta   90.00
_cell.angle_gamma   90.00
#
_symmetry.space_group_name_H-M   'P 1'
#
loop_
_entity.id
_entity.type
_entity.pdbx_description
1 polymer ?
#
loop_
_entity_poly.entity_id
_entity_poly.type
_entity_poly.pdbx_seq_one_letter_code
_entity_poly.pdbx_strand_id
1 'polypeptide(L)'
;DDTLLFESDLIFFYSVIDALLHHPYPSLALVAKFESWMDGTVVTLDEDDNIRQFIPGSKFSYKKKTEYFKTVNIYKFSREFSRTHYVPFLTAYSKALGNNEYYEQVLRVIALLDKPEIKALRLGGEAWYEIDDIQDLDIAASIFTPDREEHLRLMESRYGGYWRYPRIRDFCYLVNPYFPNKRLMSELKANFERLVREYPSGMRVNSLLAAKYFGISQEYICIGNGAAELIKALMSRLEGKMGVIYPTFEEYPNRVKPDMVVPFHTASRNFTYTADDLMEFFSGKDIGTLLLVNPGNPSGFFLPKGDVLRLCLWTKTRGIRLIVDESFVDFS
;
A
#
# COMPACT_ATOMS: atom_id res chain seq x y z
N ASP A 1 40.40 -6.77 -18.77
CA ASP A 1 39.03 -7.13 -19.11
C ASP A 1 38.07 -6.13 -18.48
N ASP A 2 36.87 -6.00 -19.04
CA ASP A 2 35.79 -5.22 -18.44
C ASP A 2 35.27 -5.91 -17.16
N THR A 3 34.75 -5.15 -16.23
CA THR A 3 34.34 -5.64 -14.93
C THR A 3 32.86 -5.35 -14.72
N LEU A 4 32.10 -6.33 -14.21
CA LEU A 4 30.79 -6.13 -13.64
C LEU A 4 30.91 -6.17 -12.11
N LEU A 5 30.36 -5.16 -11.45
CA LEU A 5 30.26 -5.06 -10.00
C LEU A 5 28.81 -5.17 -9.58
N PHE A 6 28.52 -6.07 -8.63
CA PHE A 6 27.20 -6.29 -8.06
C PHE A 6 27.29 -6.29 -6.54
N GLU A 7 26.30 -5.81 -5.87
CA GLU A 7 26.07 -6.12 -4.46
C GLU A 7 25.37 -7.46 -4.29
N SER A 8 25.59 -8.11 -3.17
CA SER A 8 25.16 -9.52 -2.94
C SER A 8 23.72 -9.67 -2.48
N ASP A 9 23.05 -8.58 -2.15
CA ASP A 9 21.70 -8.46 -1.61
C ASP A 9 20.64 -8.09 -2.69
N LEU A 10 21.02 -8.22 -3.95
CA LEU A 10 20.18 -7.91 -5.10
C LEU A 10 19.51 -9.13 -5.69
N ILE A 11 18.24 -9.00 -6.04
CA ILE A 11 17.52 -9.93 -6.90
C ILE A 11 16.99 -9.18 -8.14
N PHE A 12 17.15 -9.77 -9.31
CA PHE A 12 16.74 -9.19 -10.59
C PHE A 12 16.58 -10.24 -11.68
N PHE A 13 15.82 -9.92 -12.73
CA PHE A 13 15.75 -10.78 -13.92
C PHE A 13 16.96 -10.57 -14.83
N TYR A 14 17.32 -11.61 -15.60
CA TYR A 14 18.44 -11.60 -16.53
C TYR A 14 18.41 -10.44 -17.52
N SER A 15 17.23 -9.97 -17.91
CA SER A 15 17.06 -8.80 -18.79
C SER A 15 17.76 -7.53 -18.30
N VAL A 16 17.95 -7.38 -16.99
CA VAL A 16 18.69 -6.26 -16.37
C VAL A 16 20.16 -6.31 -16.79
N ILE A 17 20.78 -7.50 -16.74
CA ILE A 17 22.17 -7.71 -17.13
C ILE A 17 22.34 -7.64 -18.64
N ASP A 18 21.41 -8.20 -19.37
CA ASP A 18 21.44 -8.18 -20.84
C ASP A 18 21.47 -6.75 -21.40
N ALA A 19 20.63 -5.87 -20.86
CA ALA A 19 20.61 -4.46 -21.18
C ALA A 19 21.97 -3.77 -20.91
N LEU A 20 22.62 -4.12 -19.79
CA LEU A 20 23.93 -3.56 -19.42
C LEU A 20 25.06 -4.03 -20.34
N LEU A 21 25.09 -5.33 -20.67
CA LEU A 21 26.13 -5.93 -21.51
C LEU A 21 26.09 -5.41 -22.95
N HIS A 22 24.91 -5.25 -23.52
CA HIS A 22 24.75 -4.83 -24.92
C HIS A 22 24.73 -3.31 -25.11
N HIS A 23 24.80 -2.53 -24.03
CA HIS A 23 24.85 -1.08 -24.15
C HIS A 23 26.21 -0.62 -24.70
N PRO A 24 26.25 0.28 -25.71
CA PRO A 24 27.49 0.69 -26.39
C PRO A 24 28.42 1.50 -25.51
N TYR A 25 27.94 2.16 -24.46
CA TYR A 25 28.81 2.95 -23.59
C TYR A 25 29.66 2.04 -22.69
N PRO A 26 30.95 2.37 -22.50
CA PRO A 26 31.90 1.44 -21.89
C PRO A 26 31.77 1.30 -20.37
N SER A 27 31.35 2.39 -19.66
CA SER A 27 31.20 2.36 -18.20
C SER A 27 29.86 2.90 -17.76
N LEU A 28 29.06 2.07 -17.09
CA LEU A 28 27.68 2.34 -16.76
C LEU A 28 27.38 2.04 -15.29
N ALA A 29 26.46 2.82 -14.72
CA ALA A 29 25.75 2.50 -13.50
C ALA A 29 24.26 2.29 -13.82
N LEU A 30 23.70 1.19 -13.39
CA LEU A 30 22.25 0.99 -13.46
C LEU A 30 21.54 1.87 -12.45
N VAL A 31 20.49 2.54 -12.90
CA VAL A 31 19.71 3.42 -12.05
C VAL A 31 18.21 3.23 -12.28
N ALA A 32 17.43 3.36 -11.23
CA ALA A 32 15.96 3.38 -11.30
C ALA A 32 15.44 4.74 -10.84
N LYS A 33 14.30 5.18 -11.36
CA LYS A 33 13.65 6.41 -10.86
C LYS A 33 13.36 6.24 -9.38
N PHE A 34 13.76 7.22 -8.55
CA PHE A 34 13.56 7.13 -7.11
C PHE A 34 12.07 7.02 -6.74
N GLU A 35 11.74 6.05 -5.92
CA GLU A 35 10.45 5.85 -5.30
C GLU A 35 10.57 5.90 -3.77
N SER A 36 9.46 6.20 -3.08
CA SER A 36 9.47 6.50 -1.64
C SER A 36 9.78 5.30 -0.73
N TRP A 37 9.79 4.09 -1.26
CA TRP A 37 10.21 2.87 -0.55
C TRP A 37 11.70 2.58 -0.64
N MET A 38 12.41 3.24 -1.58
CA MET A 38 13.85 3.08 -1.79
C MET A 38 14.65 3.90 -0.78
N ASP A 39 15.78 3.40 -0.38
CA ASP A 39 16.77 4.08 0.46
C ASP A 39 18.18 4.03 -0.14
N GLY A 40 19.21 4.36 0.64
CA GLY A 40 20.60 4.33 0.22
C GLY A 40 21.04 5.48 -0.69
N THR A 41 21.99 5.20 -1.58
CA THR A 41 22.61 6.20 -2.47
C THR A 41 21.72 6.51 -3.67
N VAL A 42 21.57 7.79 -3.96
CA VAL A 42 20.90 8.27 -5.18
C VAL A 42 21.84 9.11 -6.04
N VAL A 43 21.51 9.23 -7.31
CA VAL A 43 22.27 10.05 -8.27
C VAL A 43 21.39 11.12 -8.90
N THR A 44 22.04 12.20 -9.34
CA THR A 44 21.46 13.18 -10.27
C THR A 44 22.12 13.02 -11.64
N LEU A 45 21.31 13.20 -12.68
CA LEU A 45 21.72 13.04 -14.06
C LEU A 45 21.61 14.37 -14.81
N ASP A 46 22.39 14.51 -15.88
CA ASP A 46 22.15 15.54 -16.89
C ASP A 46 21.26 15.00 -18.04
N GLU A 47 21.11 15.83 -19.08
CA GLU A 47 20.26 15.54 -20.25
C GLU A 47 20.81 14.36 -21.09
N ASP A 48 22.12 14.09 -21.01
CA ASP A 48 22.82 13.03 -21.71
C ASP A 48 23.04 11.77 -20.86
N ASP A 49 22.36 11.64 -19.72
CA ASP A 49 22.48 10.57 -18.73
C ASP A 49 23.86 10.44 -18.07
N ASN A 50 24.68 11.50 -18.10
CA ASN A 50 25.90 11.51 -17.30
C ASN A 50 25.54 11.69 -15.82
N ILE A 51 26.20 10.91 -14.96
CA ILE A 51 26.03 11.04 -13.52
C ILE A 51 26.76 12.29 -13.03
N ARG A 52 26.01 13.25 -12.53
CA ARG A 52 26.53 14.50 -11.98
C ARG A 52 27.00 14.37 -10.54
N GLN A 53 26.25 13.65 -9.74
CA GLN A 53 26.55 13.46 -8.32
C GLN A 53 26.04 12.13 -7.82
N PHE A 54 26.78 11.50 -6.93
CA PHE A 54 26.32 10.46 -6.02
C PHE A 54 25.98 11.11 -4.68
N ILE A 55 24.78 10.93 -4.19
CA ILE A 55 24.24 11.55 -2.97
C ILE A 55 23.94 10.42 -1.97
N PRO A 56 24.74 10.29 -0.89
CA PRO A 56 24.47 9.27 0.12
C PRO A 56 23.18 9.59 0.91
N GLY A 57 22.56 8.58 1.51
CA GLY A 57 21.33 8.72 2.27
C GLY A 57 21.37 9.82 3.33
N SER A 58 22.53 10.04 3.98
CA SER A 58 22.73 11.11 4.96
C SER A 58 22.59 12.53 4.39
N LYS A 59 22.70 12.70 3.07
CA LYS A 59 22.55 13.98 2.35
C LYS A 59 21.31 14.04 1.49
N PHE A 60 20.46 13.03 1.55
CA PHE A 60 19.21 12.95 0.80
C PHE A 60 18.24 14.06 1.20
N SER A 61 17.59 14.68 0.22
CA SER A 61 16.58 15.73 0.44
C SER A 61 15.24 15.33 -0.17
N TYR A 62 14.24 15.03 0.66
CA TYR A 62 12.89 14.72 0.19
C TYR A 62 12.25 15.83 -0.67
N LYS A 63 12.69 17.08 -0.55
CA LYS A 63 12.23 18.19 -1.40
C LYS A 63 12.66 18.02 -2.86
N LYS A 64 13.76 17.32 -3.10
CA LYS A 64 14.36 17.07 -4.41
C LYS A 64 14.14 15.65 -4.94
N LYS A 65 13.27 14.86 -4.29
CA LYS A 65 13.09 13.44 -4.64
C LYS A 65 12.74 13.19 -6.12
N THR A 66 12.11 14.15 -6.80
CA THR A 66 11.77 14.05 -8.22
C THR A 66 12.95 14.18 -9.17
N GLU A 67 14.10 14.69 -8.69
CA GLU A 67 15.33 14.83 -9.46
C GLU A 67 16.23 13.58 -9.34
N TYR A 68 15.94 12.69 -8.36
CA TYR A 68 16.80 11.59 -8.00
C TYR A 68 16.49 10.30 -8.75
N PHE A 69 17.57 9.52 -8.94
CA PHE A 69 17.53 8.14 -9.36
C PHE A 69 18.28 7.29 -8.31
N LYS A 70 17.69 6.18 -7.87
CA LYS A 70 18.36 5.21 -6.98
C LYS A 70 19.40 4.44 -7.78
N THR A 71 20.61 4.27 -7.24
CA THR A 71 21.56 3.28 -7.75
C THR A 71 21.00 1.88 -7.52
N VAL A 72 21.04 1.05 -8.56
CA VAL A 72 20.63 -0.37 -8.46
C VAL A 72 21.78 -1.23 -7.91
N ASN A 73 22.92 -0.58 -7.63
CA ASN A 73 24.16 -1.21 -7.17
C ASN A 73 24.71 -2.28 -8.12
N ILE A 74 24.44 -2.07 -9.42
CA ILE A 74 24.97 -2.85 -10.53
C ILE A 74 25.72 -1.91 -11.47
N TYR A 75 26.99 -2.22 -11.72
CA TYR A 75 27.88 -1.38 -12.51
C TYR A 75 28.63 -2.20 -13.57
N LYS A 76 28.84 -1.58 -14.73
CA LYS A 76 29.77 -2.05 -15.77
C LYS A 76 30.91 -1.06 -15.84
N PHE A 77 32.11 -1.52 -15.63
CA PHE A 77 33.33 -0.73 -15.76
C PHE A 77 34.19 -1.26 -16.89
N SER A 78 34.55 -0.41 -17.83
CA SER A 78 35.55 -0.76 -18.84
C SER A 78 36.90 -1.02 -18.18
N ARG A 79 37.74 -1.81 -18.86
CA ARG A 79 39.15 -2.05 -18.45
C ARG A 79 39.90 -0.73 -18.25
N GLU A 80 39.71 0.22 -19.17
CA GLU A 80 40.37 1.52 -19.11
C GLU A 80 39.92 2.31 -17.88
N PHE A 81 38.61 2.47 -17.66
CA PHE A 81 38.09 3.14 -16.49
C PHE A 81 38.56 2.49 -15.18
N SER A 82 38.49 1.15 -15.11
CA SER A 82 38.95 0.42 -13.92
C SER A 82 40.40 0.71 -13.60
N ARG A 83 41.29 0.70 -14.64
CA ARG A 83 42.72 0.88 -14.46
C ARG A 83 43.14 2.32 -14.19
N THR A 84 42.48 3.29 -14.83
CA THR A 84 42.90 4.71 -14.76
C THR A 84 42.21 5.48 -13.64
N HIS A 85 41.00 5.08 -13.25
CA HIS A 85 40.18 5.80 -12.26
C HIS A 85 39.82 4.92 -11.07
N TYR A 86 39.01 3.87 -11.26
CA TYR A 86 38.37 3.18 -10.15
C TYR A 86 39.40 2.53 -9.19
N VAL A 87 40.30 1.71 -9.68
CA VAL A 87 41.30 1.01 -8.83
C VAL A 87 42.26 1.98 -8.14
N PRO A 88 42.86 2.98 -8.84
CA PRO A 88 43.72 3.96 -8.17
C PRO A 88 43.01 4.76 -7.07
N PHE A 89 41.79 5.26 -7.35
CA PHE A 89 41.02 6.01 -6.35
C PHE A 89 40.60 5.12 -5.18
N LEU A 90 40.12 3.91 -5.45
CA LEU A 90 39.75 2.95 -4.39
C LEU A 90 40.96 2.62 -3.51
N THR A 91 42.12 2.38 -4.10
CA THR A 91 43.36 2.08 -3.36
C THR A 91 43.78 3.26 -2.50
N ALA A 92 43.76 4.47 -3.06
CA ALA A 92 44.11 5.69 -2.30
C ALA A 92 43.13 5.94 -1.16
N TYR A 93 41.83 5.78 -1.42
CA TYR A 93 40.78 5.97 -0.45
C TYR A 93 40.88 4.98 0.72
N SER A 94 41.07 3.69 0.41
CA SER A 94 41.26 2.63 1.40
C SER A 94 42.49 2.86 2.28
N LYS A 95 43.63 3.30 1.68
CA LYS A 95 44.81 3.64 2.44
C LYS A 95 44.69 4.86 3.34
N ALA A 96 43.90 5.86 2.90
CA ALA A 96 43.72 7.10 3.64
C ALA A 96 42.68 7.02 4.75
N LEU A 97 41.58 6.30 4.52
CA LEU A 97 40.37 6.31 5.38
C LEU A 97 40.03 4.91 5.94
N GLY A 98 40.72 3.86 5.53
CA GLY A 98 40.43 2.48 5.93
C GLY A 98 39.42 1.79 5.03
N ASN A 99 38.99 0.59 5.44
CA ASN A 99 38.11 -0.28 4.65
C ASN A 99 36.67 -0.33 5.15
N ASN A 100 36.26 0.60 6.03
CA ASN A 100 34.92 0.62 6.63
C ASN A 100 33.95 1.58 5.91
N GLU A 101 34.32 2.04 4.74
CA GLU A 101 33.53 2.96 3.93
C GLU A 101 32.93 2.24 2.72
N TYR A 102 31.78 2.71 2.27
CA TYR A 102 31.16 2.19 1.06
C TYR A 102 31.96 2.56 -0.18
N TYR A 103 32.15 1.62 -1.10
CA TYR A 103 32.89 1.82 -2.37
C TYR A 103 32.28 2.94 -3.24
N GLU A 104 31.00 3.24 -3.09
CA GLU A 104 30.34 4.34 -3.77
C GLU A 104 30.91 5.73 -3.41
N GLN A 105 31.58 5.86 -2.28
CA GLN A 105 32.29 7.09 -1.94
C GLN A 105 33.41 7.37 -2.95
N VAL A 106 34.03 6.33 -3.51
CA VAL A 106 35.02 6.44 -4.58
C VAL A 106 34.36 6.93 -5.86
N LEU A 107 33.23 6.35 -6.25
CA LEU A 107 32.44 6.78 -7.42
C LEU A 107 31.99 8.24 -7.28
N ARG A 108 31.65 8.65 -6.07
CA ARG A 108 31.30 10.04 -5.75
C ARG A 108 32.45 11.01 -6.03
N VAL A 109 33.68 10.63 -5.72
CA VAL A 109 34.85 11.46 -6.00
C VAL A 109 35.15 11.48 -7.50
N ILE A 110 35.07 10.33 -8.17
CA ILE A 110 35.27 10.23 -9.61
C ILE A 110 34.27 11.05 -10.41
N ALA A 111 32.99 11.11 -9.95
CA ALA A 111 31.95 11.90 -10.59
C ALA A 111 32.19 13.42 -10.52
N LEU A 112 33.16 13.89 -9.73
CA LEU A 112 33.54 15.30 -9.65
C LEU A 112 34.65 15.67 -10.63
N LEU A 113 35.19 14.70 -11.39
CA LEU A 113 36.19 14.96 -12.42
C LEU A 113 35.56 15.73 -13.59
N ASP A 114 36.37 16.50 -14.31
CA ASP A 114 35.88 17.38 -15.40
C ASP A 114 35.20 16.64 -16.54
N LYS A 115 35.53 15.35 -16.74
CA LYS A 115 34.90 14.51 -17.77
C LYS A 115 34.02 13.46 -17.13
N PRO A 116 32.79 13.29 -17.60
CA PRO A 116 31.94 12.22 -17.13
C PRO A 116 32.46 10.86 -17.61
N GLU A 117 32.88 10.03 -16.67
CA GLU A 117 33.50 8.71 -16.97
C GLU A 117 32.45 7.57 -16.82
N ILE A 118 31.32 7.83 -16.18
CA ILE A 118 30.26 6.86 -15.96
C ILE A 118 28.92 7.49 -16.37
N LYS A 119 28.18 6.78 -17.22
CA LYS A 119 26.80 7.12 -17.54
C LYS A 119 25.80 6.28 -16.76
N ALA A 120 24.62 6.82 -16.57
CA ALA A 120 23.50 6.06 -16.06
C ALA A 120 22.84 5.25 -17.18
N LEU A 121 22.49 4.00 -16.90
CA LEU A 121 21.54 3.22 -17.67
C LEU A 121 20.25 3.15 -16.88
N ARG A 122 19.22 3.87 -17.34
CA ARG A 122 17.93 3.91 -16.68
C ARG A 122 17.17 2.62 -16.94
N LEU A 123 16.75 1.94 -15.88
CA LEU A 123 15.83 0.82 -16.01
C LEU A 123 14.47 1.30 -16.49
N GLY A 124 13.96 0.68 -17.53
CA GLY A 124 12.67 0.97 -18.17
C GLY A 124 11.50 0.26 -17.49
N GLY A 125 11.79 -0.53 -16.46
CA GLY A 125 10.85 -1.27 -15.65
C GLY A 125 11.09 -2.76 -15.57
N GLU A 126 12.29 -3.14 -15.81
CA GLU A 126 12.79 -4.45 -15.44
C GLU A 126 12.68 -4.62 -13.93
N ALA A 127 12.22 -5.78 -13.49
CA ALA A 127 12.07 -6.04 -12.07
C ALA A 127 13.44 -6.29 -11.42
N TRP A 128 13.67 -5.58 -10.37
CA TRP A 128 14.81 -5.73 -9.46
C TRP A 128 14.37 -5.39 -8.04
N TYR A 129 15.06 -5.87 -7.03
CA TYR A 129 14.82 -5.52 -5.64
C TYR A 129 16.10 -5.68 -4.82
N GLU A 130 16.30 -4.80 -3.84
CA GLU A 130 17.38 -4.83 -2.85
C GLU A 130 16.81 -5.37 -1.54
N ILE A 131 17.50 -6.29 -0.90
CA ILE A 131 17.01 -7.03 0.28
C ILE A 131 17.87 -6.65 1.47
N ASP A 132 17.43 -5.64 2.21
CA ASP A 132 18.12 -5.16 3.42
C ASP A 132 17.56 -5.80 4.71
N ASP A 133 16.28 -6.17 4.71
CA ASP A 133 15.63 -6.75 5.87
C ASP A 133 14.63 -7.87 5.51
N ILE A 134 13.99 -8.43 6.55
CA ILE A 134 13.01 -9.52 6.38
C ILE A 134 11.76 -9.09 5.60
N GLN A 135 11.39 -7.81 5.66
CA GLN A 135 10.27 -7.29 4.89
C GLN A 135 10.60 -7.20 3.41
N ASP A 136 11.83 -6.81 3.08
CA ASP A 136 12.31 -6.77 1.71
C ASP A 136 12.40 -8.16 1.11
N LEU A 137 12.85 -9.14 1.89
CA LEU A 137 12.84 -10.55 1.48
C LEU A 137 11.42 -11.04 1.16
N ASP A 138 10.44 -10.71 1.98
CA ASP A 138 9.04 -11.08 1.77
C ASP A 138 8.45 -10.40 0.50
N ILE A 139 8.80 -9.13 0.26
CA ILE A 139 8.42 -8.42 -0.96
C ILE A 139 9.08 -9.05 -2.19
N ALA A 140 10.39 -9.27 -2.14
CA ALA A 140 11.14 -9.89 -3.22
C ALA A 140 10.60 -11.29 -3.56
N ALA A 141 10.32 -12.12 -2.54
CA ALA A 141 9.71 -13.43 -2.72
C ALA A 141 8.39 -13.35 -3.49
N SER A 142 7.55 -12.36 -3.19
CA SER A 142 6.28 -12.17 -3.91
C SER A 142 6.46 -11.63 -5.33
N ILE A 143 7.46 -10.75 -5.59
CA ILE A 143 7.72 -10.21 -6.94
C ILE A 143 8.31 -11.29 -7.87
N PHE A 144 9.21 -12.11 -7.36
CA PHE A 144 10.02 -13.04 -8.16
C PHE A 144 9.50 -14.48 -8.17
N THR A 145 8.41 -14.81 -7.45
CA THR A 145 7.81 -16.13 -7.55
C THR A 145 7.27 -16.40 -8.97
N PRO A 146 7.64 -17.52 -9.59
CA PRO A 146 7.15 -17.87 -10.92
C PRO A 146 5.73 -18.43 -10.90
N ASP A 147 5.27 -18.93 -9.77
CA ASP A 147 3.95 -19.53 -9.60
C ASP A 147 2.89 -18.47 -9.36
N ARG A 148 1.85 -18.45 -10.20
CA ARG A 148 0.80 -17.43 -10.14
C ARG A 148 -0.10 -17.57 -8.91
N GLU A 149 -0.40 -18.79 -8.49
CA GLU A 149 -1.28 -19.03 -7.33
C GLU A 149 -0.54 -18.66 -6.04
N GLU A 150 0.72 -19.02 -5.95
CA GLU A 150 1.58 -18.61 -4.84
C GLU A 150 1.77 -17.09 -4.80
N HIS A 151 1.95 -16.45 -5.97
CA HIS A 151 2.01 -14.98 -6.06
C HIS A 151 0.73 -14.34 -5.47
N LEU A 152 -0.45 -14.81 -5.87
CA LEU A 152 -1.72 -14.30 -5.35
C LEU A 152 -1.82 -14.52 -3.84
N ARG A 153 -1.47 -15.70 -3.35
CA ARG A 153 -1.49 -16.02 -1.93
C ARG A 153 -0.58 -15.09 -1.11
N LEU A 154 0.64 -14.85 -1.59
CA LEU A 154 1.58 -13.93 -0.94
C LEU A 154 1.04 -12.49 -0.93
N MET A 155 0.44 -12.04 -2.03
CA MET A 155 -0.17 -10.70 -2.10
C MET A 155 -1.37 -10.55 -1.17
N GLU A 156 -2.27 -11.53 -1.10
CA GLU A 156 -3.43 -11.53 -0.22
C GLU A 156 -3.03 -11.50 1.26
N SER A 157 -1.98 -12.23 1.64
CA SER A 157 -1.51 -12.29 3.03
C SER A 157 -0.98 -10.97 3.57
N ARG A 158 -0.63 -10.01 2.71
CA ARG A 158 -0.02 -8.74 3.12
C ARG A 158 -1.00 -7.73 3.71
N TYR A 159 -2.23 -7.72 3.27
CA TYR A 159 -3.27 -6.75 3.70
C TYR A 159 -2.85 -5.27 3.58
N GLY A 160 -2.04 -4.91 2.59
CA GLY A 160 -1.62 -3.53 2.34
C GLY A 160 -0.15 -3.37 1.97
N GLY A 161 0.32 -2.13 1.99
CA GLY A 161 1.70 -1.81 1.63
C GLY A 161 2.00 -1.96 0.13
N TYR A 162 0.99 -2.02 -0.72
CA TYR A 162 1.13 -2.27 -2.16
C TYR A 162 1.86 -1.15 -2.90
N TRP A 163 1.99 0.02 -2.30
CA TRP A 163 2.80 1.12 -2.82
C TRP A 163 4.30 0.80 -2.93
N ARG A 164 4.76 -0.28 -2.28
CA ARG A 164 6.14 -0.80 -2.42
C ARG A 164 6.33 -1.65 -3.67
N TYR A 165 5.26 -2.07 -4.32
CA TYR A 165 5.34 -2.94 -5.49
C TYR A 165 5.35 -2.10 -6.77
N PRO A 166 6.44 -2.11 -7.54
CA PRO A 166 6.48 -1.38 -8.80
C PRO A 166 5.40 -1.89 -9.75
N ARG A 167 4.63 -0.95 -10.32
CA ARG A 167 3.64 -1.19 -11.39
C ARG A 167 2.44 -2.05 -11.02
N ILE A 168 2.21 -2.35 -9.75
CA ILE A 168 0.98 -3.03 -9.38
C ILE A 168 -0.24 -2.15 -9.66
N ARG A 169 -1.30 -2.74 -10.15
CA ARG A 169 -2.62 -2.12 -10.25
C ARG A 169 -3.47 -2.69 -9.14
N ASP A 170 -3.75 -1.88 -8.14
CA ASP A 170 -4.52 -2.28 -6.98
C ASP A 170 -6.03 -2.20 -7.30
N PHE A 171 -6.70 -3.36 -7.24
CA PHE A 171 -8.16 -3.49 -7.32
C PHE A 171 -8.75 -4.00 -5.99
N CYS A 172 -7.93 -4.11 -4.95
CA CYS A 172 -8.35 -4.63 -3.64
C CYS A 172 -8.94 -3.53 -2.76
N TYR A 173 -8.31 -2.34 -2.72
CA TYR A 173 -8.74 -1.26 -1.85
C TYR A 173 -9.54 -0.19 -2.59
N LEU A 174 -10.77 0.02 -2.13
CA LEU A 174 -11.65 1.08 -2.62
C LEU A 174 -11.31 2.39 -1.91
N VAL A 175 -10.28 3.08 -2.39
CA VAL A 175 -9.89 4.38 -1.85
C VAL A 175 -10.40 5.51 -2.74
N ASN A 176 -10.81 6.63 -2.12
CA ASN A 176 -11.17 7.83 -2.87
C ASN A 176 -9.90 8.56 -3.36
N PRO A 177 -9.59 8.56 -4.68
CA PRO A 177 -8.37 9.18 -5.20
C PRO A 177 -8.39 10.71 -5.12
N TYR A 178 -9.54 11.32 -4.84
CA TYR A 178 -9.72 12.77 -4.74
C TYR A 178 -9.66 13.30 -3.31
N PHE A 179 -9.55 12.41 -2.32
CA PHE A 179 -9.45 12.77 -0.90
C PHE A 179 -8.10 12.29 -0.33
N PRO A 180 -7.48 13.06 0.58
CA PRO A 180 -7.89 14.38 1.05
C PRO A 180 -7.66 15.50 0.01
N ASN A 181 -8.52 16.52 0.02
CA ASN A 181 -8.37 17.66 -0.88
C ASN A 181 -7.12 18.48 -0.55
N LYS A 182 -6.75 19.39 -1.47
CA LYS A 182 -5.51 20.19 -1.34
C LYS A 182 -5.44 21.00 -0.05
N ARG A 183 -6.56 21.55 0.43
CA ARG A 183 -6.64 22.34 1.66
C ARG A 183 -6.35 21.46 2.89
N LEU A 184 -7.04 20.36 3.03
CA LEU A 184 -6.84 19.41 4.13
C LEU A 184 -5.40 18.85 4.13
N MET A 185 -4.87 18.50 2.96
CA MET A 185 -3.49 18.04 2.84
C MET A 185 -2.48 19.10 3.28
N SER A 186 -2.71 20.37 2.95
CA SER A 186 -1.84 21.47 3.38
C SER A 186 -1.91 21.68 4.89
N GLU A 187 -3.10 21.58 5.47
CA GLU A 187 -3.33 21.70 6.91
C GLU A 187 -2.65 20.55 7.70
N LEU A 188 -2.80 19.31 7.23
CA LEU A 188 -2.13 18.16 7.82
C LEU A 188 -0.60 18.30 7.77
N LYS A 189 -0.05 18.74 6.64
CA LYS A 189 1.40 18.97 6.50
C LYS A 189 1.90 20.06 7.43
N ALA A 190 1.16 21.15 7.58
CA ALA A 190 1.53 22.26 8.46
C ALA A 190 1.52 21.88 9.94
N ASN A 191 0.66 20.94 10.33
CA ASN A 191 0.52 20.48 11.71
C ASN A 191 1.18 19.12 11.98
N PHE A 192 1.83 18.50 10.99
CA PHE A 192 2.28 17.12 11.05
C PHE A 192 3.15 16.82 12.27
N GLU A 193 4.14 17.69 12.54
CA GLU A 193 5.05 17.52 13.68
C GLU A 193 4.30 17.46 15.02
N ARG A 194 3.32 18.35 15.22
CA ARG A 194 2.48 18.36 16.41
C ARG A 194 1.57 17.13 16.49
N LEU A 195 0.92 16.78 15.36
CA LEU A 195 -0.01 15.64 15.29
C LEU A 195 0.68 14.31 15.60
N VAL A 196 1.97 14.17 15.28
CA VAL A 196 2.76 12.97 15.57
C VAL A 196 3.25 12.93 17.02
N ARG A 197 3.54 14.09 17.63
CA ARG A 197 4.10 14.18 18.99
C ARG A 197 3.05 14.19 20.10
N GLU A 198 1.85 14.70 19.82
CA GLU A 198 0.81 14.93 20.80
C GLU A 198 -0.22 13.79 20.82
N TYR A 199 -0.78 13.51 21.97
CA TYR A 199 -1.93 12.62 22.06
C TYR A 199 -3.15 13.24 21.36
N PRO A 200 -3.93 12.46 20.60
CA PRO A 200 -5.16 12.96 19.99
C PRO A 200 -6.23 13.21 21.04
N SER A 201 -7.25 13.97 20.66
CA SER A 201 -8.46 14.13 21.48
C SER A 201 -9.12 12.78 21.73
N GLY A 202 -9.64 12.59 22.94
CA GLY A 202 -10.34 11.37 23.31
C GLY A 202 -11.70 11.21 22.62
N MET A 203 -12.27 10.02 22.74
CA MET A 203 -13.53 9.59 22.13
C MET A 203 -14.68 10.58 22.35
N ARG A 204 -14.77 11.17 23.56
CA ARG A 204 -15.83 12.13 23.91
C ARG A 204 -15.82 13.35 22.97
N VAL A 205 -14.64 13.92 22.68
CA VAL A 205 -14.53 15.09 21.79
C VAL A 205 -14.87 14.72 20.34
N ASN A 206 -14.40 13.58 19.88
CA ASN A 206 -14.68 13.09 18.54
C ASN A 206 -16.20 12.85 18.34
N SER A 207 -16.87 12.24 19.32
CA SER A 207 -18.31 12.03 19.30
C SER A 207 -19.11 13.34 19.34
N LEU A 208 -18.63 14.38 20.07
CA LEU A 208 -19.24 15.72 20.07
C LEU A 208 -19.17 16.37 18.68
N LEU A 209 -18.01 16.30 18.03
CA LEU A 209 -17.83 16.86 16.69
C LEU A 209 -18.71 16.15 15.65
N ALA A 210 -18.77 14.83 15.70
CA ALA A 210 -19.63 14.04 14.84
C ALA A 210 -21.12 14.32 15.10
N ALA A 211 -21.54 14.42 16.37
CA ALA A 211 -22.90 14.76 16.77
C ALA A 211 -23.34 16.11 16.20
N LYS A 212 -22.45 17.11 16.26
CA LYS A 212 -22.68 18.43 15.63
C LYS A 212 -22.85 18.32 14.13
N TYR A 213 -22.03 17.51 13.47
CA TYR A 213 -22.07 17.33 12.02
C TYR A 213 -23.36 16.62 11.56
N PHE A 214 -23.76 15.55 12.25
CA PHE A 214 -24.93 14.76 11.90
C PHE A 214 -26.25 15.31 12.48
N GLY A 215 -26.20 16.29 13.37
CA GLY A 215 -27.40 16.88 14.00
C GLY A 215 -28.13 15.94 14.95
N ILE A 216 -27.43 15.01 15.59
CA ILE A 216 -27.97 14.03 16.53
C ILE A 216 -27.27 14.11 17.89
N SER A 217 -27.88 13.50 18.94
CA SER A 217 -27.26 13.49 20.27
C SER A 217 -25.95 12.67 20.30
N GLN A 218 -24.97 13.17 21.04
CA GLN A 218 -23.66 12.53 21.21
C GLN A 218 -23.75 11.08 21.74
N GLU A 219 -24.76 10.79 22.56
CA GLU A 219 -24.97 9.47 23.16
C GLU A 219 -25.28 8.37 22.12
N TYR A 220 -25.71 8.77 20.92
CA TYR A 220 -25.99 7.86 19.81
C TYR A 220 -24.80 7.71 18.86
N ILE A 221 -23.64 8.29 19.17
CA ILE A 221 -22.46 8.24 18.31
C ILE A 221 -21.31 7.52 18.99
N CYS A 222 -20.76 6.53 18.29
CA CYS A 222 -19.51 5.88 18.61
C CYS A 222 -18.53 6.08 17.45
N ILE A 223 -17.37 6.64 17.71
CA ILE A 223 -16.29 6.83 16.74
C ILE A 223 -15.22 5.75 16.97
N GLY A 224 -14.81 5.06 15.90
CA GLY A 224 -13.76 4.05 15.94
C GLY A 224 -12.69 4.31 14.89
N ASN A 225 -11.63 3.54 14.96
CA ASN A 225 -10.54 3.57 14.00
C ASN A 225 -10.82 2.62 12.82
N GLY A 226 -11.78 3.03 11.98
CA GLY A 226 -12.27 2.24 10.86
C GLY A 226 -13.40 1.28 11.22
N ALA A 227 -14.08 0.78 10.18
CA ALA A 227 -15.26 -0.10 10.32
C ALA A 227 -14.93 -1.41 11.05
N ALA A 228 -13.77 -2.02 10.79
CA ALA A 228 -13.40 -3.32 11.37
C ALA A 228 -13.31 -3.30 12.91
N GLU A 229 -12.87 -2.18 13.52
CA GLU A 229 -12.88 -2.02 14.98
C GLU A 229 -14.31 -1.98 15.51
N LEU A 230 -15.18 -1.18 14.88
CA LEU A 230 -16.58 -1.06 15.28
C LEU A 230 -17.36 -2.36 15.08
N ILE A 231 -17.13 -3.05 13.97
CA ILE A 231 -17.72 -4.37 13.69
C ILE A 231 -17.29 -5.37 14.75
N LYS A 232 -16.00 -5.44 15.07
CA LYS A 232 -15.48 -6.33 16.13
C LYS A 232 -16.17 -6.06 17.48
N ALA A 233 -16.25 -4.79 17.88
CA ALA A 233 -16.90 -4.41 19.12
C ALA A 233 -18.41 -4.75 19.13
N LEU A 234 -19.10 -4.54 18.01
CA LEU A 234 -20.50 -4.85 17.83
C LEU A 234 -20.77 -6.36 17.87
N MET A 235 -20.00 -7.13 17.12
CA MET A 235 -20.16 -8.60 17.03
C MET A 235 -19.82 -9.30 18.36
N SER A 236 -18.90 -8.76 19.17
CA SER A 236 -18.62 -9.29 20.50
C SER A 236 -19.78 -9.17 21.49
N ARG A 237 -20.79 -8.36 21.17
CA ARG A 237 -22.01 -8.14 21.97
C ARG A 237 -23.27 -8.68 21.29
N LEU A 238 -23.09 -9.53 20.28
CA LEU A 238 -24.21 -10.14 19.57
C LEU A 238 -24.94 -11.11 20.49
N GLU A 239 -26.25 -10.96 20.56
CA GLU A 239 -27.16 -11.85 21.28
C GLU A 239 -28.04 -12.59 20.27
N GLY A 240 -28.14 -13.91 20.41
CA GLY A 240 -28.91 -14.76 19.49
C GLY A 240 -28.26 -14.90 18.12
N LYS A 241 -28.98 -15.54 17.20
CA LYS A 241 -28.50 -15.74 15.82
C LYS A 241 -28.64 -14.49 14.98
N MET A 242 -27.77 -14.36 13.99
CA MET A 242 -27.74 -13.25 13.04
C MET A 242 -28.22 -13.71 11.65
N GLY A 243 -29.26 -13.06 11.15
CA GLY A 243 -29.66 -13.16 9.74
C GLY A 243 -28.67 -12.38 8.87
N VAL A 244 -28.15 -13.02 7.82
CA VAL A 244 -27.16 -12.45 6.91
C VAL A 244 -27.59 -12.66 5.46
N ILE A 245 -27.46 -11.62 4.64
CA ILE A 245 -27.82 -11.67 3.22
C ILE A 245 -26.54 -11.89 2.42
N TYR A 246 -26.46 -13.01 1.68
CA TYR A 246 -25.29 -13.38 0.86
C TYR A 246 -25.48 -13.07 -0.63
N PRO A 247 -24.38 -12.67 -1.32
CA PRO A 247 -23.05 -12.42 -0.80
C PRO A 247 -22.97 -11.20 0.10
N THR A 248 -22.07 -11.17 1.08
CA THR A 248 -21.96 -10.11 2.10
C THR A 248 -20.52 -9.70 2.33
N PHE A 249 -20.33 -8.63 3.11
CA PHE A 249 -19.04 -8.26 3.65
C PHE A 249 -18.65 -9.20 4.79
N GLU A 250 -17.70 -10.07 4.53
CA GLU A 250 -17.32 -11.22 5.39
C GLU A 250 -16.83 -10.82 6.79
N GLU A 251 -16.47 -9.57 7.01
CA GLU A 251 -16.00 -9.10 8.32
C GLU A 251 -17.03 -9.31 9.43
N TYR A 252 -18.33 -9.30 9.10
CA TYR A 252 -19.40 -9.58 10.07
C TYR A 252 -19.53 -11.06 10.40
N PRO A 253 -19.80 -11.96 9.44
CA PRO A 253 -19.98 -13.38 9.75
C PRO A 253 -18.69 -14.04 10.26
N ASN A 254 -17.50 -13.62 9.83
CA ASN A 254 -16.23 -14.14 10.32
C ASN A 254 -15.93 -13.80 11.80
N ARG A 255 -16.70 -12.89 12.40
CA ARG A 255 -16.57 -12.52 13.83
C ARG A 255 -17.50 -13.31 14.76
N VAL A 256 -18.36 -14.16 14.23
CA VAL A 256 -19.29 -14.98 14.98
C VAL A 256 -19.10 -16.47 14.64
N LYS A 257 -19.61 -17.34 15.50
CA LYS A 257 -19.56 -18.79 15.21
C LYS A 257 -20.48 -19.11 14.03
N PRO A 258 -20.10 -20.05 13.14
CA PRO A 258 -20.91 -20.37 11.96
C PRO A 258 -22.36 -20.79 12.26
N ASP A 259 -22.61 -21.45 13.38
CA ASP A 259 -23.92 -21.88 13.83
C ASP A 259 -24.82 -20.72 14.32
N MET A 260 -24.22 -19.54 14.52
CA MET A 260 -24.92 -18.31 14.85
C MET A 260 -25.39 -17.53 13.62
N VAL A 261 -25.01 -17.95 12.40
CA VAL A 261 -25.40 -17.29 11.16
C VAL A 261 -26.58 -18.00 10.52
N VAL A 262 -27.63 -17.24 10.18
CA VAL A 262 -28.77 -17.70 9.39
C VAL A 262 -28.68 -17.06 8.01
N PRO A 263 -28.17 -17.76 6.99
CA PRO A 263 -27.93 -17.19 5.67
C PRO A 263 -29.22 -17.07 4.86
N PHE A 264 -29.40 -15.92 4.21
CA PHE A 264 -30.35 -15.71 3.13
C PHE A 264 -29.58 -15.64 1.82
N HIS A 265 -29.87 -16.52 0.87
CA HIS A 265 -29.34 -16.51 -0.49
C HIS A 265 -30.44 -16.09 -1.44
N THR A 266 -30.23 -14.97 -2.15
CA THR A 266 -31.19 -14.56 -3.17
C THR A 266 -31.21 -15.53 -4.35
N ALA A 267 -32.40 -15.82 -4.87
CA ALA A 267 -32.56 -16.62 -6.09
C ALA A 267 -32.19 -15.86 -7.38
N SER A 268 -32.05 -14.54 -7.30
CA SER A 268 -31.73 -13.68 -8.43
C SER A 268 -30.26 -13.79 -8.81
N ARG A 269 -29.98 -13.98 -10.12
CA ARG A 269 -28.61 -13.95 -10.66
C ARG A 269 -27.92 -12.59 -10.53
N ASN A 270 -28.70 -11.52 -10.35
CA ASN A 270 -28.20 -10.15 -10.16
C ASN A 270 -28.16 -9.77 -8.66
N PHE A 271 -28.28 -10.73 -7.77
CA PHE A 271 -28.28 -10.54 -6.31
C PHE A 271 -29.36 -9.58 -5.79
N THR A 272 -30.42 -9.39 -6.56
CA THR A 272 -31.56 -8.52 -6.18
C THR A 272 -32.52 -9.23 -5.21
N TYR A 273 -33.09 -8.47 -4.32
CA TYR A 273 -34.12 -8.88 -3.36
C TYR A 273 -34.96 -7.67 -2.93
N THR A 274 -36.10 -7.92 -2.33
CA THR A 274 -36.97 -6.89 -1.79
C THR A 274 -37.03 -6.97 -0.27
N ALA A 275 -37.61 -5.95 0.39
CA ALA A 275 -37.87 -6.03 1.82
C ALA A 275 -38.89 -7.16 2.14
N ASP A 276 -39.81 -7.44 1.23
CA ASP A 276 -40.79 -8.53 1.41
C ASP A 276 -40.15 -9.89 1.41
N ASP A 277 -39.19 -10.13 0.49
CA ASP A 277 -38.45 -11.39 0.45
C ASP A 277 -37.70 -11.65 1.77
N LEU A 278 -37.07 -10.61 2.34
CA LEU A 278 -36.37 -10.74 3.61
C LEU A 278 -37.34 -10.94 4.78
N MET A 279 -38.44 -10.19 4.82
CA MET A 279 -39.44 -10.32 5.87
C MET A 279 -40.11 -11.70 5.83
N GLU A 280 -40.43 -12.22 4.67
CA GLU A 280 -41.00 -13.55 4.50
C GLU A 280 -40.01 -14.64 4.98
N PHE A 281 -38.77 -14.59 4.48
CA PHE A 281 -37.75 -15.59 4.82
C PHE A 281 -37.42 -15.62 6.32
N PHE A 282 -37.21 -14.45 6.93
CA PHE A 282 -36.83 -14.37 8.34
C PHE A 282 -38.00 -14.45 9.33
N SER A 283 -39.25 -14.36 8.88
CA SER A 283 -40.44 -14.48 9.76
C SER A 283 -40.50 -15.82 10.49
N GLY A 284 -40.02 -16.88 9.88
CA GLY A 284 -39.98 -18.23 10.46
C GLY A 284 -38.66 -18.63 11.10
N LYS A 285 -37.70 -17.70 11.23
CA LYS A 285 -36.36 -17.98 11.75
C LYS A 285 -36.19 -17.34 13.14
N ASP A 286 -35.48 -18.05 14.00
CA ASP A 286 -35.06 -17.56 15.30
C ASP A 286 -33.78 -16.74 15.13
N ILE A 287 -33.90 -15.43 14.91
CA ILE A 287 -32.81 -14.47 14.82
C ILE A 287 -33.02 -13.31 15.81
N GLY A 288 -31.93 -12.95 16.50
CA GLY A 288 -31.90 -11.75 17.37
C GLY A 288 -31.41 -10.49 16.64
N THR A 289 -30.74 -10.67 15.51
CA THR A 289 -30.18 -9.57 14.72
C THR A 289 -30.34 -9.85 13.23
N LEU A 290 -30.61 -8.81 12.44
CA LEU A 290 -30.58 -8.84 10.98
C LEU A 290 -29.50 -7.87 10.48
N LEU A 291 -28.57 -8.36 9.68
CA LEU A 291 -27.51 -7.57 9.03
C LEU A 291 -27.94 -7.22 7.61
N LEU A 292 -27.94 -5.92 7.29
CA LEU A 292 -28.16 -5.37 5.96
C LEU A 292 -26.94 -4.51 5.57
N VAL A 293 -26.13 -4.96 4.63
CA VAL A 293 -25.08 -4.17 3.99
C VAL A 293 -25.69 -3.47 2.78
N ASN A 294 -25.80 -2.14 2.80
CA ASN A 294 -26.55 -1.38 1.79
C ASN A 294 -25.88 -0.05 1.43
N PRO A 295 -25.29 0.08 0.24
CA PRO A 295 -25.19 -0.90 -0.86
C PRO A 295 -24.46 -2.19 -0.50
N GLY A 296 -24.89 -3.30 -1.08
CA GLY A 296 -24.31 -4.62 -0.82
C GLY A 296 -22.85 -4.73 -1.27
N ASN A 297 -22.01 -5.27 -0.41
CA ASN A 297 -20.61 -5.58 -0.73
C ASN A 297 -20.42 -7.11 -0.65
N PRO A 298 -20.07 -7.81 -1.75
CA PRO A 298 -19.59 -7.30 -3.04
C PRO A 298 -20.66 -7.15 -4.14
N SER A 299 -21.96 -7.38 -3.86
CA SER A 299 -23.01 -7.45 -4.90
C SER A 299 -23.27 -6.12 -5.62
N GLY A 300 -23.02 -4.99 -4.96
CA GLY A 300 -23.39 -3.66 -5.47
C GLY A 300 -24.91 -3.39 -5.45
N PHE A 301 -25.74 -4.35 -4.99
CA PHE A 301 -27.19 -4.14 -4.95
C PHE A 301 -27.56 -3.10 -3.89
N PHE A 302 -28.47 -2.20 -4.26
CA PHE A 302 -28.97 -1.14 -3.38
C PHE A 302 -30.45 -1.32 -3.10
N LEU A 303 -30.80 -1.48 -1.81
CA LEU A 303 -32.17 -1.52 -1.35
C LEU A 303 -32.66 -0.08 -1.10
N PRO A 304 -33.75 0.37 -1.74
CA PRO A 304 -34.25 1.74 -1.59
C PRO A 304 -34.61 2.11 -0.14
N LYS A 305 -34.41 3.38 0.20
CA LYS A 305 -34.70 3.91 1.56
C LYS A 305 -36.09 3.51 2.10
N GLY A 306 -37.11 3.51 1.26
CA GLY A 306 -38.47 3.10 1.66
C GLY A 306 -38.53 1.66 2.19
N ASP A 307 -37.80 0.76 1.53
CA ASP A 307 -37.72 -0.64 1.94
C ASP A 307 -36.86 -0.83 3.19
N VAL A 308 -35.75 -0.07 3.33
CA VAL A 308 -34.99 -0.05 4.59
C VAL A 308 -35.86 0.38 5.76
N LEU A 309 -36.67 1.43 5.60
CA LEU A 309 -37.61 1.88 6.65
C LEU A 309 -38.68 0.81 6.98
N ARG A 310 -39.17 0.07 5.97
CA ARG A 310 -40.08 -1.06 6.20
C ARG A 310 -39.41 -2.15 7.03
N LEU A 311 -38.17 -2.49 6.74
CA LEU A 311 -37.38 -3.43 7.54
C LEU A 311 -37.15 -2.92 8.96
N CYS A 312 -36.84 -1.62 9.15
CA CYS A 312 -36.72 -1.02 10.49
C CYS A 312 -37.98 -1.23 11.33
N LEU A 313 -39.14 -0.97 10.74
CA LEU A 313 -40.43 -1.16 11.44
C LEU A 313 -40.71 -2.63 11.73
N TRP A 314 -40.48 -3.50 10.75
CA TRP A 314 -40.70 -4.94 10.87
C TRP A 314 -39.78 -5.58 11.94
N THR A 315 -38.49 -5.26 11.95
CA THR A 315 -37.56 -5.75 12.97
C THR A 315 -37.90 -5.23 14.36
N LYS A 316 -38.25 -3.94 14.47
CA LYS A 316 -38.69 -3.33 15.74
C LYS A 316 -39.87 -4.05 16.36
N THR A 317 -40.89 -4.39 15.56
CA THR A 317 -42.10 -5.08 16.07
C THR A 317 -41.85 -6.50 16.54
N ARG A 318 -40.72 -7.10 16.12
CA ARG A 318 -40.29 -8.46 16.47
C ARG A 318 -39.18 -8.52 17.51
N GLY A 319 -38.69 -7.38 17.99
CA GLY A 319 -37.54 -7.34 18.91
C GLY A 319 -36.22 -7.75 18.26
N ILE A 320 -36.13 -7.72 16.93
CA ILE A 320 -34.90 -8.01 16.17
C ILE A 320 -34.10 -6.73 16.05
N ARG A 321 -32.81 -6.79 16.35
CA ARG A 321 -31.87 -5.68 16.12
C ARG A 321 -31.52 -5.60 14.63
N LEU A 322 -31.76 -4.46 13.98
CA LEU A 322 -31.32 -4.23 12.62
C LEU A 322 -29.95 -3.50 12.64
N ILE A 323 -28.97 -4.08 11.96
CA ILE A 323 -27.69 -3.44 11.66
C ILE A 323 -27.73 -3.06 10.17
N VAL A 324 -27.54 -1.77 9.88
CA VAL A 324 -27.41 -1.29 8.50
C VAL A 324 -26.00 -0.76 8.33
N ASP A 325 -25.26 -1.36 7.40
CA ASP A 325 -23.93 -0.89 6.99
C ASP A 325 -24.08 -0.03 5.74
N GLU A 326 -23.83 1.26 5.89
CA GLU A 326 -23.97 2.28 4.85
C GLU A 326 -22.59 2.77 4.35
N SER A 327 -21.56 1.95 4.46
CA SER A 327 -20.17 2.32 4.10
C SER A 327 -20.03 2.88 2.68
N PHE A 328 -20.93 2.52 1.78
CA PHE A 328 -20.89 2.94 0.37
C PHE A 328 -22.13 3.74 -0.07
N VAL A 329 -22.98 4.19 0.85
CA VAL A 329 -24.23 4.88 0.50
C VAL A 329 -24.02 6.17 -0.29
N ASP A 330 -22.92 6.88 -0.07
CA ASP A 330 -22.58 8.11 -0.80
C ASP A 330 -22.23 7.89 -2.28
N PHE A 331 -22.12 6.64 -2.71
CA PHE A 331 -21.83 6.25 -4.10
C PHE A 331 -23.06 5.68 -4.83
N SER A 332 -24.22 5.68 -4.21
CA SER A 332 -25.47 5.10 -4.73
C SER A 332 -26.45 6.15 -5.26
#